data_f639dbb4edc610f67e1ae80464c14b0e
#
_entry.id   f639dbb4edc610f67e1ae80464c14b0e
#
_cell.length_a   1.000
_cell.length_b   1.000
_cell.length_c   1.000
_cell.angle_alpha   90.00
_cell.angle_beta   90.00
_cell.angle_gamma   90.00
#
_symmetry.space_group_name_H-M   'P 1'
#
loop_
_entity.id
_entity.type
_entity.pdbx_description
1 polymer ?
#
loop_
_entity_poly.entity_id
_entity_poly.type
_entity_poly.pdbx_seq_one_letter_code
_entity_poly.pdbx_strand_id
1 'polypeptide(L)'
;IIAFLSFRSMEECEALKDYRDICYFTTLCIRKEYRGQGLALVLYQKAKEYVEESSRYTVMALRTWSTNKAQLHLMEKMDFHCETRLKNDRGEGIDTLYFVKEITGKGIRAYGYTIGNGKCGIRNTITDVPGVKVGHYTVRKGKNQTGVTVIIPCDGFVYERKPLAAVYALNGFGKTQGTVQIEELGVLETPIALTNTLNVGKAAD
;
A
#
# COMPACT_ATOMS: atom_id res chain seq x y z
N ILE A 1 -4.80 1.51 -34.71
CA ILE A 1 -4.83 1.68 -33.23
C ILE A 1 -5.69 2.89 -32.91
N ILE A 2 -6.76 2.69 -32.13
CA ILE A 2 -7.71 3.76 -31.71
C ILE A 2 -7.19 4.45 -30.46
N ALA A 3 -6.67 3.66 -29.51
CA ALA A 3 -6.12 4.13 -28.25
C ALA A 3 -5.04 3.17 -27.75
N PHE A 4 -4.10 3.68 -26.95
CA PHE A 4 -3.12 2.86 -26.22
C PHE A 4 -2.70 3.53 -24.93
N LEU A 5 -2.27 2.70 -23.98
CA LEU A 5 -1.63 3.08 -22.73
C LEU A 5 -0.30 2.35 -22.65
N SER A 6 0.78 3.06 -22.37
CA SER A 6 2.10 2.45 -22.18
C SER A 6 2.62 2.67 -20.77
N PHE A 7 3.38 1.71 -20.27
CA PHE A 7 4.01 1.77 -18.96
C PHE A 7 5.36 1.06 -18.98
N ARG A 8 6.17 1.31 -17.97
CA ARG A 8 7.47 0.68 -17.75
C ARG A 8 7.70 0.44 -16.26
N SER A 9 8.61 -0.46 -15.93
CA SER A 9 9.19 -0.51 -14.58
C SER A 9 10.00 0.76 -14.32
N MET A 10 9.87 1.33 -13.13
CA MET A 10 10.68 2.45 -12.69
C MET A 10 11.38 2.02 -11.40
N GLU A 11 12.71 2.05 -11.41
CA GLU A 11 13.52 1.60 -10.28
C GLU A 11 13.75 2.73 -9.27
N GLU A 12 14.02 3.95 -9.77
CA GLU A 12 14.28 5.11 -8.93
C GLU A 12 13.63 6.38 -9.52
N CYS A 13 13.02 7.17 -8.65
CA CYS A 13 12.49 8.49 -8.95
C CYS A 13 12.49 9.32 -7.66
N GLU A 14 13.19 10.45 -7.63
CA GLU A 14 13.27 11.30 -6.44
C GLU A 14 11.89 11.75 -5.95
N ALA A 15 10.98 12.05 -6.86
CA ALA A 15 9.61 12.44 -6.52
C ALA A 15 8.77 11.30 -5.93
N LEU A 16 9.23 10.05 -6.04
CA LEU A 16 8.56 8.82 -5.57
C LEU A 16 9.54 7.93 -4.79
N LYS A 17 10.50 8.53 -4.10
CA LYS A 17 11.61 7.82 -3.41
C LYS A 17 11.14 6.81 -2.34
N ASP A 18 9.95 7.01 -1.80
CA ASP A 18 9.38 6.14 -0.76
C ASP A 18 8.69 4.89 -1.34
N TYR A 19 8.56 4.83 -2.66
CA TYR A 19 7.94 3.71 -3.36
C TYR A 19 8.97 2.82 -4.08
N ARG A 20 8.64 1.54 -4.21
CA ARG A 20 9.44 0.53 -4.94
C ARG A 20 8.53 -0.28 -5.83
N ASP A 21 9.15 -1.01 -6.77
CA ASP A 21 8.42 -1.88 -7.71
C ASP A 21 7.27 -1.12 -8.43
N ILE A 22 7.63 0.05 -8.96
CA ILE A 22 6.68 0.98 -9.57
C ILE A 22 6.36 0.58 -11.01
N CYS A 23 5.07 0.37 -11.31
CA CYS A 23 4.56 0.39 -12.68
C CYS A 23 4.26 1.83 -13.08
N TYR A 24 5.17 2.43 -13.86
CA TYR A 24 5.08 3.83 -14.23
C TYR A 24 4.43 4.02 -15.60
N PHE A 25 3.27 4.66 -15.63
CA PHE A 25 2.55 4.97 -16.87
C PHE A 25 3.20 6.15 -17.57
N THR A 26 3.60 5.95 -18.82
CA THR A 26 4.35 6.93 -19.60
C THR A 26 3.49 7.70 -20.59
N THR A 27 2.56 7.02 -21.26
CA THR A 27 1.78 7.62 -22.34
C THR A 27 0.36 7.05 -22.37
N LEU A 28 -0.62 7.93 -22.41
CA LEU A 28 -2.00 7.62 -22.79
C LEU A 28 -2.32 8.38 -24.07
N CYS A 29 -2.65 7.68 -25.13
CA CYS A 29 -3.04 8.29 -26.39
C CYS A 29 -4.40 7.75 -26.84
N ILE A 30 -5.33 8.64 -27.21
CA ILE A 30 -6.64 8.31 -27.76
C ILE A 30 -6.87 9.22 -28.96
N ARG A 31 -7.22 8.64 -30.11
CA ARG A 31 -7.59 9.40 -31.29
C ARG A 31 -8.74 10.35 -30.98
N LYS A 32 -8.69 11.55 -31.55
CA LYS A 32 -9.59 12.68 -31.22
C LYS A 32 -11.06 12.28 -31.34
N GLU A 33 -11.41 11.57 -32.38
CA GLU A 33 -12.78 11.13 -32.70
C GLU A 33 -13.34 10.07 -31.74
N TYR A 34 -12.49 9.48 -30.90
CA TYR A 34 -12.89 8.46 -29.90
C TYR A 34 -12.75 8.95 -28.46
N ARG A 35 -12.45 10.24 -28.27
CA ARG A 35 -12.38 10.83 -26.92
C ARG A 35 -13.79 11.01 -26.34
N GLY A 36 -13.86 11.10 -25.00
CA GLY A 36 -15.14 11.26 -24.30
C GLY A 36 -15.97 9.98 -24.15
N GLN A 37 -15.52 8.84 -24.69
CA GLN A 37 -16.22 7.55 -24.68
C GLN A 37 -15.74 6.59 -23.56
N GLY A 38 -15.01 7.09 -22.57
CA GLY A 38 -14.55 6.26 -21.44
C GLY A 38 -13.32 5.38 -21.72
N LEU A 39 -12.74 5.41 -22.93
CA LEU A 39 -11.62 4.53 -23.31
C LEU A 39 -10.39 4.65 -22.40
N ALA A 40 -10.11 5.86 -21.90
CA ALA A 40 -9.03 6.06 -20.93
C ALA A 40 -9.23 5.21 -19.67
N LEU A 41 -10.43 5.23 -19.11
CA LEU A 41 -10.79 4.46 -17.94
C LEU A 41 -10.63 2.95 -18.19
N VAL A 42 -11.11 2.46 -19.32
CA VAL A 42 -10.99 1.04 -19.70
C VAL A 42 -9.53 0.63 -19.81
N LEU A 43 -8.67 1.44 -20.44
CA LEU A 43 -7.25 1.16 -20.57
C LEU A 43 -6.55 1.10 -19.21
N TYR A 44 -6.84 2.04 -18.32
CA TYR A 44 -6.28 2.03 -16.96
C TYR A 44 -6.79 0.86 -16.12
N GLN A 45 -8.06 0.48 -16.26
CA GLN A 45 -8.61 -0.68 -15.57
C GLN A 45 -7.94 -1.98 -16.04
N LYS A 46 -7.73 -2.15 -17.34
CA LYS A 46 -7.00 -3.31 -17.89
C LYS A 46 -5.54 -3.34 -17.47
N ALA A 47 -4.88 -2.17 -17.44
CA ALA A 47 -3.53 -2.08 -16.93
C ALA A 47 -3.45 -2.42 -15.43
N LYS A 48 -4.44 -2.00 -14.63
CA LYS A 48 -4.54 -2.35 -13.22
C LYS A 48 -4.67 -3.87 -13.04
N GLU A 49 -5.57 -4.53 -13.77
CA GLU A 49 -5.71 -5.99 -13.76
C GLU A 49 -4.37 -6.68 -14.05
N TYR A 50 -3.66 -6.26 -15.11
CA TYR A 50 -2.34 -6.79 -15.45
C TYR A 50 -1.32 -6.58 -14.32
N VAL A 51 -1.28 -5.39 -13.73
CA VAL A 51 -0.35 -5.06 -12.64
C VAL A 51 -0.64 -5.92 -11.40
N GLU A 52 -1.91 -6.10 -11.05
CA GLU A 52 -2.34 -6.95 -9.94
C GLU A 52 -2.00 -8.43 -10.16
N GLU A 53 -2.12 -8.93 -11.40
CA GLU A 53 -1.81 -10.32 -11.75
C GLU A 53 -0.30 -10.59 -11.80
N SER A 54 0.49 -9.59 -12.18
CA SER A 54 1.93 -9.76 -12.39
C SER A 54 2.72 -10.01 -11.10
N SER A 55 2.18 -9.65 -9.93
CA SER A 55 2.86 -9.67 -8.62
C SER A 55 4.23 -8.98 -8.58
N ARG A 56 4.58 -8.28 -9.67
CA ARG A 56 5.88 -7.60 -9.88
C ARG A 56 5.87 -6.19 -9.32
N TYR A 57 4.69 -5.57 -9.29
CA TYR A 57 4.53 -4.17 -8.95
C TYR A 57 3.71 -4.02 -7.68
N THR A 58 4.07 -3.05 -6.86
CA THR A 58 3.34 -2.68 -5.64
C THR A 58 2.61 -1.35 -5.79
N VAL A 59 2.97 -0.57 -6.80
CA VAL A 59 2.44 0.77 -7.03
C VAL A 59 2.26 1.04 -8.52
N MET A 60 1.14 1.61 -8.88
CA MET A 60 0.92 2.28 -10.16
C MET A 60 1.21 3.77 -9.97
N ALA A 61 2.03 4.35 -10.84
CA ALA A 61 2.35 5.77 -10.78
C ALA A 61 2.36 6.43 -12.16
N LEU A 62 2.13 7.73 -12.18
CA LEU A 62 2.26 8.57 -13.35
C LEU A 62 2.55 10.01 -12.96
N ARG A 63 2.94 10.82 -13.93
CA ARG A 63 2.99 12.27 -13.76
C ARG A 63 2.12 12.98 -14.79
N THR A 64 1.57 14.11 -14.36
CA THR A 64 0.85 15.02 -15.25
C THR A 64 1.11 16.46 -14.80
N TRP A 65 0.54 17.42 -15.47
CA TRP A 65 0.64 18.83 -15.08
C TRP A 65 -0.69 19.36 -14.56
N SER A 66 -0.62 20.37 -13.72
CA SER A 66 -1.75 20.93 -12.97
C SER A 66 -2.89 21.47 -13.88
N THR A 67 -2.61 21.79 -15.13
CA THR A 67 -3.57 22.28 -16.10
C THR A 67 -4.25 21.16 -16.91
N ASN A 68 -3.81 19.91 -16.79
CA ASN A 68 -4.41 18.76 -17.50
C ASN A 68 -5.67 18.26 -16.79
N LYS A 69 -6.76 19.04 -16.87
CA LYS A 69 -8.03 18.75 -16.18
C LYS A 69 -8.57 17.34 -16.46
N ALA A 70 -8.44 16.87 -17.71
CA ALA A 70 -8.95 15.56 -18.11
C ALA A 70 -8.20 14.43 -17.36
N GLN A 71 -6.88 14.53 -17.26
CA GLN A 71 -6.08 13.54 -16.53
C GLN A 71 -6.33 13.62 -15.03
N LEU A 72 -6.44 14.83 -14.46
CA LEU A 72 -6.73 15.01 -13.04
C LEU A 72 -8.06 14.37 -12.64
N HIS A 73 -9.13 14.62 -13.42
CA HIS A 73 -10.42 13.97 -13.18
C HIS A 73 -10.37 12.44 -13.31
N LEU A 74 -9.56 11.94 -14.26
CA LEU A 74 -9.36 10.49 -14.39
C LEU A 74 -8.63 9.89 -13.18
N MET A 75 -7.63 10.60 -12.63
CA MET A 75 -6.89 10.15 -11.44
C MET A 75 -7.80 10.09 -10.22
N GLU A 76 -8.61 11.10 -10.01
CA GLU A 76 -9.63 11.12 -8.95
C GLU A 76 -10.59 9.93 -9.09
N LYS A 77 -11.14 9.72 -10.29
CA LYS A 77 -12.06 8.61 -10.57
C LYS A 77 -11.45 7.23 -10.42
N MET A 78 -10.14 7.11 -10.61
CA MET A 78 -9.37 5.89 -10.47
C MET A 78 -8.75 5.72 -9.09
N ASP A 79 -9.02 6.65 -8.15
CA ASP A 79 -8.54 6.59 -6.77
C ASP A 79 -7.01 6.69 -6.65
N PHE A 80 -6.38 7.47 -7.54
CA PHE A 80 -5.00 7.87 -7.41
C PHE A 80 -4.91 9.10 -6.52
N HIS A 81 -3.94 9.16 -5.62
CA HIS A 81 -3.65 10.36 -4.85
C HIS A 81 -2.40 11.08 -5.37
N CYS A 82 -2.35 12.39 -5.16
CA CYS A 82 -1.20 13.20 -5.52
C CYS A 82 -0.15 13.09 -4.42
N GLU A 83 0.97 12.43 -4.73
CA GLU A 83 2.07 12.21 -3.80
C GLU A 83 3.01 13.40 -3.75
N THR A 84 3.43 13.88 -4.91
CA THR A 84 4.42 14.97 -5.02
C THR A 84 3.95 16.04 -6.00
N ARG A 85 4.11 17.30 -5.61
CA ARG A 85 3.85 18.47 -6.42
C ARG A 85 5.09 19.33 -6.56
N LEU A 86 5.60 19.44 -7.78
CA LEU A 86 6.73 20.33 -8.13
C LEU A 86 6.17 21.62 -8.69
N LYS A 87 6.23 22.70 -7.92
CA LYS A 87 5.68 24.00 -8.29
C LYS A 87 6.47 24.62 -9.45
N ASN A 88 5.74 25.18 -10.42
CA ASN A 88 6.30 25.87 -11.59
C ASN A 88 7.31 25.05 -12.42
N ASP A 89 7.35 23.73 -12.27
CA ASP A 89 8.32 22.85 -12.93
C ASP A 89 8.17 22.85 -14.45
N ARG A 90 7.04 23.31 -14.99
CA ARG A 90 6.75 23.42 -16.42
C ARG A 90 6.49 24.83 -16.90
N GLY A 91 6.86 25.83 -16.13
CA GLY A 91 6.63 27.23 -16.35
C GLY A 91 5.74 27.84 -15.29
N GLU A 92 5.65 29.16 -15.30
CA GLU A 92 4.90 29.93 -14.29
C GLU A 92 3.42 29.45 -14.25
N GLY A 93 2.98 29.09 -13.04
CA GLY A 93 1.61 28.59 -12.80
C GLY A 93 1.33 27.16 -13.25
N ILE A 94 2.33 26.43 -13.80
CA ILE A 94 2.15 25.05 -14.27
C ILE A 94 3.03 24.10 -13.44
N ASP A 95 2.40 23.35 -12.57
CA ASP A 95 3.08 22.39 -11.71
C ASP A 95 3.14 21.00 -12.34
N THR A 96 4.18 20.24 -12.03
CA THR A 96 4.20 18.80 -12.26
C THR A 96 3.64 18.08 -11.03
N LEU A 97 2.68 17.20 -11.26
CA LEU A 97 2.02 16.39 -10.24
C LEU A 97 2.34 14.92 -10.45
N TYR A 98 2.84 14.25 -9.43
CA TYR A 98 3.03 12.81 -9.42
C TYR A 98 1.87 12.17 -8.67
N PHE A 99 1.21 11.26 -9.34
CA PHE A 99 0.11 10.49 -8.79
C PHE A 99 0.52 9.06 -8.58
N VAL A 100 0.08 8.49 -7.46
CA VAL A 100 0.32 7.10 -7.12
C VAL A 100 -0.99 6.41 -6.71
N LYS A 101 -1.03 5.12 -6.96
CA LYS A 101 -2.04 4.20 -6.45
C LYS A 101 -1.34 2.92 -6.02
N GLU A 102 -1.41 2.62 -4.74
CA GLU A 102 -0.89 1.37 -4.22
C GLU A 102 -1.71 0.19 -4.75
N ILE A 103 -1.02 -0.86 -5.13
CA ILE A 103 -1.62 -2.12 -5.53
C ILE A 103 -1.55 -3.04 -4.31
N THR A 104 -2.65 -3.13 -3.63
CA THR A 104 -2.84 -4.20 -2.66
C THR A 104 -2.96 -5.50 -3.45
N GLY A 105 -2.02 -6.41 -3.26
CA GLY A 105 -2.09 -7.74 -3.85
C GLY A 105 -3.47 -8.36 -3.60
N LYS A 106 -3.96 -9.15 -4.53
CA LYS A 106 -5.25 -9.84 -4.37
C LYS A 106 -5.20 -10.65 -3.07
N GLY A 107 -5.96 -10.25 -2.08
CA GLY A 107 -6.13 -11.04 -0.87
C GLY A 107 -6.71 -12.41 -1.23
N ILE A 108 -6.50 -13.41 -0.38
CA ILE A 108 -6.92 -14.80 -0.61
C ILE A 108 -8.40 -14.94 -1.03
N ARG A 109 -9.26 -14.04 -0.59
CA ARG A 109 -10.69 -14.00 -0.96
C ARG A 109 -10.92 -13.70 -2.45
N ALA A 110 -10.02 -12.93 -3.09
CA ALA A 110 -10.10 -12.67 -4.53
C ALA A 110 -9.85 -13.93 -5.40
N TYR A 111 -9.26 -14.96 -4.80
CA TYR A 111 -9.10 -16.28 -5.42
C TYR A 111 -10.26 -17.23 -5.08
N GLY A 112 -11.37 -16.73 -4.55
CA GLY A 112 -12.56 -17.53 -4.22
C GLY A 112 -12.52 -18.21 -2.85
N TYR A 113 -11.46 -18.05 -2.08
CA TYR A 113 -11.37 -18.64 -0.74
C TYR A 113 -12.07 -17.76 0.29
N THR A 114 -12.98 -18.36 1.06
CA THR A 114 -13.63 -17.71 2.21
C THR A 114 -13.05 -18.28 3.49
N ILE A 115 -12.53 -17.40 4.35
CA ILE A 115 -12.00 -17.78 5.65
C ILE A 115 -12.99 -17.29 6.71
N GLY A 116 -13.52 -18.22 7.50
CA GLY A 116 -14.51 -17.95 8.53
C GLY A 116 -15.89 -17.56 7.98
N ASN A 117 -16.86 -17.38 8.89
CA ASN A 117 -18.27 -17.08 8.59
C ASN A 117 -18.64 -15.62 8.87
N GLY A 118 -17.70 -14.82 9.37
CA GLY A 118 -17.90 -13.41 9.69
C GLY A 118 -18.00 -12.53 8.45
N LYS A 119 -18.75 -11.43 8.59
CA LYS A 119 -18.75 -10.37 7.56
C LYS A 119 -17.41 -9.64 7.58
N CYS A 120 -16.85 -9.39 6.39
CA CYS A 120 -15.67 -8.54 6.27
C CYS A 120 -15.98 -7.11 6.68
N GLY A 121 -15.02 -6.43 7.31
CA GLY A 121 -15.04 -4.99 7.48
C GLY A 121 -14.88 -4.26 6.12
N ILE A 122 -14.99 -2.94 6.15
CA ILE A 122 -14.99 -2.09 4.92
C ILE A 122 -13.71 -2.26 4.11
N ARG A 123 -12.55 -2.34 4.79
CA ARG A 123 -11.22 -2.50 4.19
C ARG A 123 -10.76 -3.96 4.14
N ASN A 124 -11.44 -4.84 4.87
CA ASN A 124 -11.04 -6.23 5.10
C ASN A 124 -9.61 -6.33 5.66
N THR A 125 -9.27 -5.46 6.58
CA THR A 125 -7.97 -5.37 7.26
C THR A 125 -8.15 -5.27 8.76
N ILE A 126 -7.08 -5.52 9.53
CA ILE A 126 -7.08 -5.36 10.98
C ILE A 126 -7.44 -3.93 11.43
N THR A 127 -7.19 -2.93 10.58
CA THR A 127 -7.52 -1.53 10.86
C THR A 127 -9.02 -1.21 10.72
N ASP A 128 -9.86 -2.18 10.37
CA ASP A 128 -11.32 -2.04 10.49
C ASP A 128 -11.79 -2.08 11.95
N VAL A 129 -10.94 -2.58 12.86
CA VAL A 129 -11.19 -2.53 14.30
C VAL A 129 -10.90 -1.10 14.79
N PRO A 130 -11.88 -0.40 15.38
CA PRO A 130 -11.69 0.96 15.87
C PRO A 130 -10.51 1.06 16.84
N GLY A 131 -9.65 2.08 16.65
CA GLY A 131 -8.48 2.34 17.48
C GLY A 131 -7.23 1.55 17.09
N VAL A 132 -7.32 0.53 16.23
CA VAL A 132 -6.16 -0.22 15.75
C VAL A 132 -5.44 0.57 14.66
N LYS A 133 -4.11 0.73 14.83
CA LYS A 133 -3.21 1.37 13.85
C LYS A 133 -2.08 0.43 13.48
N VAL A 134 -1.66 0.46 12.24
CA VAL A 134 -0.56 -0.38 11.71
C VAL A 134 0.43 0.49 10.95
N GLY A 135 1.71 0.29 11.23
CA GLY A 135 2.80 0.91 10.49
C GLY A 135 3.78 -0.15 10.00
N HIS A 136 4.38 0.09 8.83
CA HIS A 136 5.38 -0.79 8.24
C HIS A 136 6.65 0.00 7.89
N TYR A 137 7.79 -0.61 8.14
CA TYR A 137 9.06 -0.16 7.58
C TYR A 137 9.75 -1.34 6.89
N THR A 138 9.89 -1.24 5.57
CA THR A 138 10.47 -2.30 4.75
C THR A 138 11.89 -1.94 4.34
N VAL A 139 12.84 -2.85 4.55
CA VAL A 139 14.23 -2.73 4.12
C VAL A 139 14.47 -3.64 2.92
N ARG A 140 14.78 -3.03 1.77
CA ARG A 140 15.18 -3.73 0.54
C ARG A 140 16.52 -3.17 0.07
N LYS A 141 17.63 -3.72 0.57
CA LYS A 141 18.99 -3.26 0.22
C LYS A 141 19.91 -4.46 -0.02
N GLY A 142 20.23 -4.72 -1.28
CA GLY A 142 21.05 -5.86 -1.66
C GLY A 142 20.45 -7.18 -1.20
N LYS A 143 21.16 -7.92 -0.36
CA LYS A 143 20.68 -9.18 0.21
C LYS A 143 19.72 -9.01 1.39
N ASN A 144 19.58 -7.79 1.89
CA ASN A 144 18.70 -7.50 3.02
C ASN A 144 17.26 -7.27 2.52
N GLN A 145 16.40 -8.26 2.74
CA GLN A 145 14.98 -8.23 2.43
C GLN A 145 14.23 -8.48 3.74
N THR A 146 13.92 -7.41 4.48
CA THR A 146 13.37 -7.48 5.83
C THR A 146 12.59 -6.23 6.18
N GLY A 147 12.12 -6.12 7.41
CA GLY A 147 11.41 -4.95 7.91
C GLY A 147 10.82 -5.17 9.28
N VAL A 148 10.06 -4.20 9.72
CA VAL A 148 9.28 -4.24 10.96
C VAL A 148 7.86 -3.80 10.66
N THR A 149 6.89 -4.52 11.23
CA THR A 149 5.50 -4.10 11.31
C THR A 149 5.17 -3.82 12.75
N VAL A 150 4.61 -2.66 13.05
CA VAL A 150 4.14 -2.30 14.39
C VAL A 150 2.63 -2.15 14.37
N ILE A 151 1.95 -2.79 15.33
CA ILE A 151 0.51 -2.70 15.54
C ILE A 151 0.27 -2.01 16.87
N ILE A 152 -0.44 -0.89 16.86
CA ILE A 152 -0.98 -0.24 18.06
C ILE A 152 -2.40 -0.77 18.21
N PRO A 153 -2.70 -1.54 19.29
CA PRO A 153 -3.93 -2.32 19.39
C PRO A 153 -5.16 -1.51 19.85
N CYS A 154 -4.98 -0.29 20.32
CA CYS A 154 -6.06 0.55 20.85
C CYS A 154 -5.69 2.03 20.74
N ASP A 155 -6.68 2.91 20.88
CA ASP A 155 -6.44 4.35 21.07
C ASP A 155 -5.90 4.65 22.48
N GLY A 156 -5.04 5.67 22.57
CA GLY A 156 -4.38 6.10 23.81
C GLY A 156 -3.13 5.29 24.12
N PHE A 157 -2.70 5.37 25.39
CA PHE A 157 -1.49 4.70 25.83
C PHE A 157 -1.75 3.23 26.19
N VAL A 158 -1.11 2.30 25.48
CA VAL A 158 -1.40 0.85 25.59
C VAL A 158 -1.23 0.32 27.00
N TYR A 159 -0.19 0.78 27.71
CA TYR A 159 0.09 0.38 29.10
C TYR A 159 -1.06 0.76 30.07
N GLU A 160 -1.71 1.87 29.86
CA GLU A 160 -2.87 2.30 30.68
C GLU A 160 -4.16 1.58 30.27
N ARG A 161 -4.36 1.37 28.97
CA ARG A 161 -5.55 0.75 28.41
C ARG A 161 -5.63 -0.76 28.62
N LYS A 162 -4.49 -1.43 28.62
CA LYS A 162 -4.35 -2.89 28.82
C LYS A 162 -5.37 -3.70 28.03
N PRO A 163 -5.41 -3.60 26.70
CA PRO A 163 -6.37 -4.36 25.91
C PRO A 163 -6.21 -5.86 26.15
N LEU A 164 -7.32 -6.58 26.21
CA LEU A 164 -7.34 -8.03 26.37
C LEU A 164 -6.56 -8.70 25.24
N ALA A 165 -5.75 -9.68 25.59
CA ALA A 165 -4.92 -10.41 24.65
C ALA A 165 -4.71 -11.87 25.06
N ALA A 166 -4.48 -12.71 24.06
CA ALA A 166 -4.04 -14.08 24.24
C ALA A 166 -2.98 -14.39 23.20
N VAL A 167 -2.10 -15.32 23.51
CA VAL A 167 -1.09 -15.81 22.58
C VAL A 167 -1.25 -17.32 22.38
N TYR A 168 -1.03 -17.77 21.16
CA TYR A 168 -1.00 -19.19 20.83
C TYR A 168 0.13 -19.48 19.86
N ALA A 169 1.03 -20.39 20.21
CA ALA A 169 2.15 -20.81 19.37
C ALA A 169 1.75 -21.99 18.48
N LEU A 170 1.39 -21.69 17.23
CA LEU A 170 1.17 -22.71 16.20
C LEU A 170 2.48 -22.95 15.45
N ASN A 171 3.03 -24.18 15.52
CA ASN A 171 4.33 -24.53 14.90
C ASN A 171 5.46 -23.53 15.26
N GLY A 172 5.58 -23.22 16.53
CA GLY A 172 6.34 -22.09 17.07
C GLY A 172 7.85 -22.18 16.97
N PHE A 173 8.43 -22.23 15.75
CA PHE A 173 9.87 -22.08 15.55
C PHE A 173 10.34 -20.62 15.62
N GLY A 174 9.44 -19.68 15.77
CA GLY A 174 9.73 -18.26 15.93
C GLY A 174 10.47 -17.93 17.25
N LYS A 175 10.89 -16.68 17.37
CA LYS A 175 11.39 -16.08 18.60
C LYS A 175 10.35 -15.04 19.05
N THR A 176 10.06 -15.05 20.34
CA THR A 176 9.07 -14.15 20.93
C THR A 176 9.65 -13.45 22.15
N GLN A 177 9.13 -12.26 22.42
CA GLN A 177 9.38 -11.49 23.61
C GLN A 177 8.04 -10.98 24.16
N GLY A 178 7.85 -11.04 25.49
CA GLY A 178 6.62 -10.59 26.13
C GLY A 178 5.44 -11.58 26.11
N THR A 179 5.57 -12.76 25.48
CA THR A 179 4.46 -13.74 25.42
C THR A 179 4.10 -14.30 26.80
N VAL A 180 5.08 -14.53 27.67
CA VAL A 180 4.86 -15.00 29.05
C VAL A 180 4.01 -13.99 29.83
N GLN A 181 4.26 -12.69 29.65
CA GLN A 181 3.46 -11.63 30.30
C GLN A 181 1.99 -11.67 29.83
N ILE A 182 1.74 -11.91 28.55
CA ILE A 182 0.39 -12.04 28.00
C ILE A 182 -0.29 -13.30 28.54
N GLU A 183 0.41 -14.42 28.64
CA GLU A 183 -0.13 -15.67 29.19
C GLU A 183 -0.53 -15.53 30.65
N GLU A 184 0.26 -14.82 31.45
CA GLU A 184 0.01 -14.61 32.86
C GLU A 184 -1.10 -13.56 33.15
N LEU A 185 -1.08 -12.44 32.41
CA LEU A 185 -1.96 -11.30 32.70
C LEU A 185 -3.18 -11.20 31.78
N GLY A 186 -3.17 -11.86 30.63
CA GLY A 186 -4.28 -11.80 29.65
C GLY A 186 -4.45 -10.44 28.97
N VAL A 187 -3.44 -9.57 29.03
CA VAL A 187 -3.49 -8.21 28.48
C VAL A 187 -2.20 -7.83 27.76
N LEU A 188 -2.30 -6.84 26.87
CA LEU A 188 -1.14 -6.15 26.29
C LEU A 188 -0.79 -4.90 27.10
N GLU A 189 0.49 -4.68 27.30
CA GLU A 189 1.04 -3.46 27.92
C GLU A 189 1.87 -2.62 26.95
N THR A 190 2.18 -3.17 25.76
CA THR A 190 2.99 -2.53 24.72
C THR A 190 2.37 -2.71 23.34
N PRO A 191 2.76 -1.92 22.34
CA PRO A 191 2.50 -2.23 20.93
C PRO A 191 3.06 -3.61 20.56
N ILE A 192 2.49 -4.22 19.50
CA ILE A 192 2.98 -5.50 18.96
C ILE A 192 3.95 -5.18 17.82
N ALA A 193 5.17 -5.66 17.90
CA ALA A 193 6.17 -5.56 16.83
C ALA A 193 6.41 -6.93 16.18
N LEU A 194 6.35 -6.98 14.86
CA LEU A 194 6.59 -8.17 14.04
C LEU A 194 7.81 -7.92 13.16
N THR A 195 8.77 -8.82 13.22
CA THR A 195 9.99 -8.74 12.39
C THR A 195 10.52 -10.15 12.08
N ASN A 196 11.62 -10.26 11.35
CA ASN A 196 12.23 -11.56 11.11
C ASN A 196 12.83 -12.13 12.42
N THR A 197 12.92 -13.46 12.48
CA THR A 197 13.31 -14.24 13.67
C THR A 197 14.61 -13.80 14.34
N LEU A 198 15.62 -13.39 13.55
CA LEU A 198 16.95 -13.03 14.08
C LEU A 198 17.04 -11.58 14.57
N ASN A 199 16.04 -10.75 14.28
CA ASN A 199 16.05 -9.34 14.65
C ASN A 199 15.04 -8.98 15.74
N VAL A 200 14.44 -9.96 16.42
CA VAL A 200 13.45 -9.71 17.48
C VAL A 200 14.04 -8.83 18.58
N GLY A 201 15.26 -9.12 19.07
CA GLY A 201 15.92 -8.27 20.06
C GLY A 201 16.14 -6.83 19.60
N LYS A 202 16.61 -6.64 18.36
CA LYS A 202 16.79 -5.30 17.77
C LYS A 202 15.51 -4.51 17.59
N ALA A 203 14.39 -5.20 17.38
CA ALA A 203 13.11 -4.53 17.20
C ALA A 203 12.46 -4.16 18.54
N ALA A 204 12.93 -4.77 19.63
CA ALA A 204 12.47 -4.51 20.99
C ALA A 204 13.25 -3.37 21.68
N ASP A 205 14.51 -3.14 21.29
CA ASP A 205 15.37 -2.01 21.73
C ASP A 205 14.94 -0.68 21.07
#